data_00ef06f75294d284f705acc3235d1097
#
_entry.id   00ef06f75294d284f705acc3235d1097
#
_cell.length_a   1.000
_cell.length_b   1.000
_cell.length_c   1.000
_cell.angle_alpha   90.00
_cell.angle_beta   90.00
_cell.angle_gamma   90.00
#
_symmetry.space_group_name_H-M   'P 1'
#
loop_
_entity.id
_entity.type
_entity.pdbx_description
1 polymer ?
#
loop_
_entity_poly.entity_id
_entity_poly.type
_entity_poly.pdbx_seq_one_letter_code
_entity_poly.pdbx_strand_id
1 'polypeptide(L)'
;MKAIISGKMIGKFKMSKKDVHDLNNKYEKAKSHLEDYGKRLAGRLDSELNIIPIFEKTSAFQFITKCMETYITQSIKHQLCVPGSYNLNILSCWINDMKSGEYNPPHTHNETLGYSSVLFL
;
A
#
# COMPACT_ATOMS: atom_id res chain seq x y z
N MET A 1 10.97 4.10 12.36
CA MET A 1 10.83 4.74 11.04
C MET A 1 12.13 5.44 10.67
N LYS A 2 12.66 5.28 9.47
CA LYS A 2 13.64 6.21 8.88
C LYS A 2 12.87 7.18 7.98
N ALA A 3 12.91 8.46 8.26
CA ALA A 3 12.34 9.49 7.40
C ALA A 3 13.45 10.11 6.54
N ILE A 4 13.21 10.21 5.25
CA ILE A 4 14.06 10.94 4.32
C ILE A 4 13.29 12.22 3.97
N ILE A 5 13.83 13.35 4.39
CA ILE A 5 13.22 14.67 4.17
C ILE A 5 13.92 15.31 2.98
N SER A 6 13.27 15.34 1.84
CA SER A 6 13.69 16.11 0.65
C SER A 6 12.50 16.86 0.07
N GLY A 7 11.95 17.83 0.81
CA GLY A 7 10.74 18.56 0.43
C GLY A 7 9.44 17.72 0.53
N LYS A 8 9.48 16.42 0.21
CA LYS A 8 8.42 15.43 0.48
C LYS A 8 8.94 14.41 1.47
N MET A 9 8.12 14.05 2.45
CA MET A 9 8.49 13.05 3.44
C MET A 9 8.21 11.64 2.92
N ILE A 10 9.18 10.75 3.02
CA ILE A 10 9.05 9.32 2.72
C ILE A 10 9.29 8.53 4.00
N GLY A 11 8.33 7.74 4.43
CA GLY A 11 8.47 6.80 5.54
C GLY A 11 8.86 5.41 5.04
N LYS A 12 9.94 4.84 5.60
CA LYS A 12 10.35 3.46 5.31
C LYS A 12 10.19 2.60 6.56
N PHE A 13 9.46 1.51 6.42
CA PHE A 13 9.17 0.56 7.50
C PHE A 13 9.60 -0.85 7.08
N LYS A 14 9.87 -1.70 8.05
CA LYS A 14 10.24 -3.10 7.80
C LYS A 14 9.17 -4.01 8.40
N MET A 15 8.48 -4.76 7.56
CA MET A 15 7.54 -5.79 7.97
C MET A 15 8.26 -7.05 8.44
N SER A 16 7.65 -7.79 9.37
CA SER A 16 8.19 -9.07 9.80
C SER A 16 8.06 -10.12 8.69
N LYS A 17 9.02 -11.07 8.65
CA LYS A 17 8.94 -12.20 7.69
C LYS A 17 7.67 -13.03 7.86
N LYS A 18 7.16 -13.13 9.10
CA LYS A 18 5.92 -13.86 9.41
C LYS A 18 4.72 -13.18 8.74
N ASP A 19 4.61 -11.85 8.84
CA ASP A 19 3.50 -11.10 8.25
C ASP A 19 3.54 -11.13 6.72
N VAL A 20 4.73 -11.04 6.13
CA VAL A 20 4.95 -11.22 4.69
C VAL A 20 4.49 -12.61 4.26
N HIS A 21 4.89 -13.65 4.98
CA HIS A 21 4.53 -15.03 4.66
C HIS A 21 3.01 -15.28 4.79
N ASP A 22 2.37 -14.76 5.84
CA ASP A 22 0.90 -14.86 6.02
C ASP A 22 0.14 -14.19 4.87
N LEU A 23 0.56 -12.98 4.50
CA LEU A 23 -0.05 -12.26 3.38
C LEU A 23 0.10 -13.02 2.06
N ASN A 24 1.31 -13.49 1.75
CA ASN A 24 1.57 -14.25 0.53
C ASN A 24 0.74 -15.53 0.49
N ASN A 25 0.66 -16.28 1.59
CA ASN A 25 -0.15 -17.51 1.65
C ASN A 25 -1.64 -17.23 1.42
N LYS A 26 -2.16 -16.16 1.98
CA LYS A 26 -3.57 -15.77 1.77
C LYS A 26 -3.81 -15.31 0.33
N TYR A 27 -2.89 -14.55 -0.23
CA TYR A 27 -2.94 -14.14 -1.63
C TYR A 27 -2.96 -15.35 -2.57
N GLU A 28 -2.00 -16.26 -2.44
CA GLU A 28 -1.90 -17.46 -3.29
C GLU A 28 -3.18 -18.31 -3.27
N LYS A 29 -3.84 -18.42 -2.10
CA LYS A 29 -5.10 -19.15 -1.96
C LYS A 29 -6.31 -18.44 -2.56
N ALA A 30 -6.29 -17.14 -2.63
CA ALA A 30 -7.44 -16.33 -3.03
C ALA A 30 -7.35 -15.75 -4.44
N LYS A 31 -6.16 -15.70 -5.05
CA LYS A 31 -5.91 -14.94 -6.29
C LYS A 31 -6.84 -15.28 -7.46
N SER A 32 -7.28 -16.53 -7.56
CA SER A 32 -8.24 -16.95 -8.62
C SER A 32 -9.65 -16.40 -8.45
N HIS A 33 -9.98 -15.84 -7.30
CA HIS A 33 -11.30 -15.31 -6.95
C HIS A 33 -11.31 -13.80 -6.71
N LEU A 34 -10.15 -13.14 -6.82
CA LEU A 34 -10.03 -11.70 -6.63
C LEU A 34 -10.36 -10.95 -7.92
N GLU A 35 -10.94 -9.76 -7.76
CA GLU A 35 -11.25 -8.88 -8.87
C GLU A 35 -9.97 -8.31 -9.49
N ASP A 36 -9.85 -8.40 -10.81
CA ASP A 36 -8.70 -7.94 -11.56
C ASP A 36 -8.96 -6.57 -12.19
N TYR A 37 -8.15 -5.57 -11.81
CA TYR A 37 -8.18 -4.22 -12.35
C TYR A 37 -7.13 -3.99 -13.45
N GLY A 38 -6.28 -4.97 -13.76
CA GLY A 38 -5.16 -4.84 -14.70
C GLY A 38 -5.56 -4.34 -16.09
N LYS A 39 -6.77 -4.62 -16.53
CA LYS A 39 -7.31 -4.15 -17.82
C LYS A 39 -7.52 -2.63 -17.90
N ARG A 40 -7.44 -1.93 -16.77
CA ARG A 40 -7.66 -0.46 -16.68
C ARG A 40 -6.35 0.32 -16.67
N LEU A 41 -5.20 -0.38 -16.65
CA LEU A 41 -3.90 0.24 -16.50
C LEU A 41 -3.22 0.52 -17.84
N ALA A 42 -2.46 1.62 -17.90
CA ALA A 42 -1.65 2.00 -19.05
C ALA A 42 -0.35 1.18 -19.17
N GLY A 43 -0.03 0.33 -18.20
CA GLY A 43 1.19 -0.47 -18.14
C GLY A 43 1.09 -1.82 -18.82
N ARG A 44 2.20 -2.54 -18.84
CA ARG A 44 2.26 -3.93 -19.26
C ARG A 44 2.26 -4.80 -18.01
N LEU A 45 1.06 -5.04 -17.47
CA LEU A 45 0.80 -5.92 -16.34
C LEU A 45 -0.23 -6.97 -16.76
N ASP A 46 0.04 -8.23 -16.43
CA ASP A 46 -0.92 -9.31 -16.70
C ASP A 46 -2.11 -9.23 -15.74
N SER A 47 -1.87 -8.80 -14.49
CA SER A 47 -2.93 -8.68 -13.50
C SER A 47 -2.64 -7.63 -12.43
N GLU A 48 -3.71 -7.02 -11.92
CA GLU A 48 -3.72 -6.15 -10.75
C GLU A 48 -4.92 -6.53 -9.88
N LEU A 49 -4.69 -7.34 -8.86
CA LEU A 49 -5.76 -7.94 -8.09
C LEU A 49 -6.12 -7.11 -6.85
N ASN A 50 -7.41 -6.82 -6.69
CA ASN A 50 -7.93 -6.19 -5.47
C ASN A 50 -7.82 -7.14 -4.29
N ILE A 51 -7.01 -6.79 -3.29
CA ILE A 51 -6.77 -7.64 -2.12
C ILE A 51 -7.49 -7.16 -0.85
N ILE A 52 -8.23 -6.07 -0.88
CA ILE A 52 -8.97 -5.57 0.29
C ILE A 52 -9.73 -6.69 1.01
N PRO A 53 -10.49 -7.56 0.34
CA PRO A 53 -11.32 -8.57 1.02
C PRO A 53 -10.53 -9.57 1.86
N ILE A 54 -9.27 -9.80 1.52
CA ILE A 54 -8.39 -10.72 2.25
C ILE A 54 -7.40 -10.00 3.15
N PHE A 55 -6.98 -8.79 2.76
CA PHE A 55 -5.94 -8.02 3.42
C PHE A 55 -6.34 -7.60 4.84
N GLU A 56 -7.57 -7.13 5.03
CA GLU A 56 -8.11 -6.73 6.34
C GLU A 56 -8.07 -7.85 7.39
N LYS A 57 -8.03 -9.10 6.94
CA LYS A 57 -7.95 -10.30 7.80
C LYS A 57 -6.53 -10.77 8.07
N THR A 58 -5.52 -9.95 7.76
CA THR A 58 -4.10 -10.29 7.94
C THR A 58 -3.45 -9.47 9.07
N SER A 59 -2.38 -10.00 9.64
CA SER A 59 -1.52 -9.21 10.54
C SER A 59 -0.79 -8.09 9.79
N ALA A 60 -0.57 -8.24 8.49
CA ALA A 60 -0.02 -7.22 7.61
C ALA A 60 -0.90 -5.96 7.59
N PHE A 61 -2.22 -6.09 7.63
CA PHE A 61 -3.14 -4.97 7.71
C PHE A 61 -2.89 -4.12 8.95
N GLN A 62 -2.81 -4.74 10.12
CA GLN A 62 -2.54 -4.03 11.37
C GLN A 62 -1.18 -3.34 11.35
N PHE A 63 -0.16 -4.01 10.80
CA PHE A 63 1.16 -3.43 10.65
C PHE A 63 1.13 -2.18 9.75
N ILE A 64 0.50 -2.26 8.58
CA ILE A 64 0.42 -1.13 7.64
C ILE A 64 -0.38 0.02 8.22
N THR A 65 -1.51 -0.23 8.88
CA THR A 65 -2.29 0.79 9.56
C THR A 65 -1.43 1.55 10.56
N LYS A 66 -0.69 0.84 11.41
CA LYS A 66 0.23 1.47 12.38
C LYS A 66 1.37 2.25 11.70
N CYS A 67 1.89 1.77 10.59
CA CYS A 67 2.89 2.49 9.80
C CYS A 67 2.33 3.80 9.25
N MET A 68 1.10 3.78 8.73
CA MET A 68 0.43 4.96 8.20
C MET A 68 0.11 5.98 9.30
N GLU A 69 -0.38 5.54 10.46
CA GLU A 69 -0.58 6.42 11.62
C GLU A 69 0.72 7.13 12.03
N THR A 70 1.81 6.36 12.11
CA THR A 70 3.13 6.91 12.44
C THR A 70 3.59 7.92 11.39
N TYR A 71 3.44 7.58 10.11
CA TYR A 71 3.82 8.44 8.99
C TYR A 71 3.03 9.74 9.00
N ILE A 72 1.71 9.69 9.15
CA ILE A 72 0.83 10.86 9.16
C ILE A 72 1.16 11.75 10.34
N THR A 73 1.36 11.19 11.53
CA THR A 73 1.73 11.97 12.73
C THR A 73 3.04 12.72 12.51
N GLN A 74 4.05 12.08 11.90
CA GLN A 74 5.32 12.74 11.59
C GLN A 74 5.16 13.78 10.47
N SER A 75 4.39 13.48 9.44
CA SER A 75 4.11 14.39 8.32
C SER A 75 3.45 15.68 8.80
N ILE A 76 2.45 15.58 9.67
CA ILE A 76 1.77 16.74 10.26
C ILE A 76 2.74 17.60 11.05
N LYS A 77 3.61 17.01 11.87
CA LYS A 77 4.64 17.75 12.62
C LYS A 77 5.59 18.53 11.71
N HIS A 78 5.98 17.92 10.58
CA HIS A 78 6.91 18.57 9.64
C HIS A 78 6.26 19.63 8.77
N GLN A 79 4.99 19.48 8.44
CA GLN A 79 4.28 20.40 7.56
C GLN A 79 3.56 21.54 8.30
N LEU A 80 3.77 21.64 9.62
CA LEU A 80 3.11 22.65 10.47
C LEU A 80 1.57 22.62 10.34
N CYS A 81 1.01 21.47 10.01
CA CYS A 81 -0.43 21.30 9.96
C CYS A 81 -1.01 21.32 11.38
N VAL A 82 -2.26 21.77 11.48
CA VAL A 82 -2.96 21.83 12.76
C VAL A 82 -3.12 20.43 13.33
N PRO A 83 -2.69 20.17 14.58
CA PRO A 83 -2.92 18.88 15.21
C PRO A 83 -4.42 18.60 15.33
N GLY A 84 -4.83 17.39 15.02
CA GLY A 84 -6.23 16.96 15.10
C GLY A 84 -6.30 15.45 15.32
N SER A 85 -7.50 14.93 15.56
CA SER A 85 -7.78 13.51 15.48
C SER A 85 -8.09 13.14 14.03
N TYR A 86 -7.53 12.04 13.57
CA TYR A 86 -7.67 11.56 12.20
C TYR A 86 -8.21 10.14 12.19
N ASN A 87 -9.18 9.88 11.34
CA ASN A 87 -9.60 8.54 11.01
C ASN A 87 -8.91 8.11 9.72
N LEU A 88 -8.29 6.95 9.73
CA LEU A 88 -7.64 6.35 8.56
C LEU A 88 -8.57 5.31 7.95
N ASN A 89 -8.83 5.47 6.66
CA ASN A 89 -9.55 4.50 5.86
C ASN A 89 -8.67 4.04 4.71
N ILE A 90 -8.56 2.75 4.49
CA ILE A 90 -7.93 2.22 3.28
C ILE A 90 -8.99 2.24 2.18
N LEU A 91 -8.76 3.07 1.18
CA LEU A 91 -9.69 3.27 0.05
C LEU A 91 -9.51 2.19 -1.02
N SER A 92 -8.27 1.77 -1.24
CA SER A 92 -7.92 0.75 -2.21
C SER A 92 -6.64 0.03 -1.80
N CYS A 93 -6.54 -1.24 -2.16
CA CYS A 93 -5.35 -2.05 -1.95
C CYS A 93 -5.31 -3.14 -3.01
N TRP A 94 -4.21 -3.23 -3.74
CA TRP A 94 -4.03 -4.21 -4.79
C TRP A 94 -2.63 -4.80 -4.78
N ILE A 95 -2.47 -5.95 -5.43
CA ILE A 95 -1.18 -6.59 -5.70
C ILE A 95 -0.89 -6.53 -7.19
N ASN A 96 0.32 -6.11 -7.53
CA ASN A 96 0.93 -6.30 -8.84
C ASN A 96 1.87 -7.51 -8.75
N ASP A 97 1.45 -8.63 -9.30
CA ASP A 97 2.27 -9.84 -9.43
C ASP A 97 3.06 -9.76 -10.73
N MET A 98 4.18 -9.02 -10.68
CA MET A 98 4.96 -8.63 -11.85
C MET A 98 5.95 -9.71 -12.25
N LYS A 99 5.90 -10.11 -13.51
CA LYS A 99 6.88 -11.00 -14.15
C LYS A 99 8.00 -10.21 -14.82
N SER A 100 9.06 -10.93 -15.19
CA SER A 100 10.16 -10.33 -15.96
C SER A 100 9.66 -9.68 -17.25
N GLY A 101 10.02 -8.43 -17.47
CA GLY A 101 9.61 -7.64 -18.64
C GLY A 101 8.27 -6.90 -18.48
N GLU A 102 7.57 -7.08 -17.37
CA GLU A 102 6.40 -6.28 -17.04
C GLU A 102 6.81 -4.98 -16.33
N TYR A 103 6.01 -3.95 -16.47
CA TYR A 103 6.24 -2.66 -15.83
C TYR A 103 4.92 -1.92 -15.61
N ASN A 104 4.89 -1.13 -14.54
CA ASN A 104 3.88 -0.13 -14.32
C ASN A 104 4.49 1.25 -14.56
N PRO A 105 4.04 2.02 -15.56
CA PRO A 105 4.62 3.32 -15.87
C PRO A 105 4.37 4.32 -14.72
N PRO A 106 5.15 5.41 -14.66
CA PRO A 106 4.82 6.52 -13.77
C PRO A 106 3.40 7.00 -14.02
N HIS A 107 2.62 7.08 -12.96
CA HIS A 107 1.22 7.49 -13.01
C HIS A 107 0.85 8.34 -11.80
N THR A 108 -0.30 9.00 -11.87
CA THR A 108 -0.83 9.82 -10.80
C THR A 108 -2.15 9.25 -10.30
N HIS A 109 -2.41 9.43 -9.00
CA HIS A 109 -3.68 9.11 -8.38
C HIS A 109 -4.48 10.42 -8.22
N ASN A 110 -5.24 10.79 -9.27
CA ASN A 110 -5.90 12.10 -9.34
C ASN A 110 -7.31 12.14 -8.71
N GLU A 111 -7.87 10.98 -8.42
CA GLU A 111 -9.29 10.89 -8.04
C GLU A 111 -9.52 11.05 -6.55
N THR A 112 -8.50 10.96 -5.71
CA THR A 112 -8.62 11.03 -4.26
C THR A 112 -7.46 11.79 -3.62
N LEU A 113 -7.78 12.59 -2.59
CA LEU A 113 -6.77 13.12 -1.68
C LEU A 113 -6.43 12.05 -0.65
N GLY A 114 -5.14 11.76 -0.50
CA GLY A 114 -4.71 10.75 0.47
C GLY A 114 -3.22 10.47 0.47
N TYR A 115 -2.87 9.40 1.12
CA TYR A 115 -1.52 8.88 1.20
C TYR A 115 -1.42 7.56 0.44
N SER A 116 -0.30 7.36 -0.22
CA SER A 116 0.00 6.13 -0.94
C SER A 116 1.15 5.38 -0.27
N SER A 117 1.11 4.07 -0.30
CA SER A 117 2.19 3.22 0.19
C SER A 117 2.45 2.06 -0.75
N VAL A 118 3.68 1.56 -0.75
CA VAL A 118 4.08 0.37 -1.49
C VAL A 118 4.72 -0.61 -0.52
N LEU A 119 4.28 -1.85 -0.58
CA LEU A 119 4.87 -2.97 0.13
C LEU A 119 5.55 -3.89 -0.89
N PHE A 120 6.84 -4.13 -0.70
CA PHE A 120 7.61 -5.11 -1.47
C PHE A 120 7.61 -6.45 -0.71
N LEU A 121 7.13 -7.51 -1.37
CA LEU A 121 6.98 -8.86 -0.83
C LEU A 121 8.10 -9.79 -1.32
#